data_915efc0577cced4a266fb6f8ae2723a0
#
_entry.id   915efc0577cced4a266fb6f8ae2723a0
#
_cell.length_a   1.000
_cell.length_b   1.000
_cell.length_c   1.000
_cell.angle_alpha   90.00
_cell.angle_beta   90.00
_cell.angle_gamma   90.00
#
_symmetry.space_group_name_H-M   'P 1'
#
loop_
_entity.id
_entity.type
_entity.pdbx_description
1 polymer ?
#
loop_
_entity_poly.entity_id
_entity_poly.type
_entity_poly.pdbx_seq_one_letter_code
_entity_poly.pdbx_strand_id
1 'polypeptide(L)'
;MCIRDSAITDHGLSHYMFGIKRSNLPVLRARIDKLNEEYNEKGLKILMGVEANLLDFNGTVDLDADIMDYLDIVLMGFHYGIKTNNFIEQMKLSLLPQISKPFKKWHEKITERVTDSYIKAIEKYPINIITHPGDKIDVNVVRLAKACKEHGVALEINSSHKNLSVEDLIKIKDIDVDLYVGSDAHKLERVGDVKEALRRANEAQIDIKRIKNIYVE
;
A
#
# COMPACT_ATOMS: atom_id res chain seq x y z
N MET A 1 20.82 11.32 -4.42
CA MET A 1 19.72 10.47 -3.92
C MET A 1 19.29 9.54 -5.05
N CYS A 2 19.47 8.24 -4.90
CA CYS A 2 19.23 7.26 -5.95
C CYS A 2 18.11 6.30 -5.51
N ILE A 3 17.24 5.91 -6.44
CA ILE A 3 16.31 4.79 -6.29
C ILE A 3 17.06 3.57 -6.82
N ARG A 4 17.31 2.57 -5.98
CA ARG A 4 17.97 1.30 -6.37
C ARG A 4 16.98 0.17 -6.57
N ASP A 5 15.82 0.26 -5.94
CA ASP A 5 14.77 -0.73 -6.04
C ASP A 5 13.48 -0.05 -6.54
N SER A 6 12.83 -0.64 -7.51
CA SER A 6 11.53 -0.22 -8.00
C SER A 6 10.60 -1.43 -8.04
N ALA A 7 9.35 -1.27 -7.61
CA ALA A 7 8.36 -2.33 -7.70
C ALA A 7 7.33 -2.00 -8.78
N ILE A 8 6.98 -3.00 -9.59
CA ILE A 8 5.82 -2.97 -10.48
C ILE A 8 4.71 -3.72 -9.76
N THR A 9 3.66 -3.00 -9.35
CA THR A 9 2.59 -3.51 -8.48
C THR A 9 1.24 -3.23 -9.12
N ASP A 10 0.78 -4.16 -9.96
CA ASP A 10 -0.57 -4.09 -10.52
C ASP A 10 -1.61 -4.36 -9.43
N HIS A 11 -2.83 -3.84 -9.61
CA HIS A 11 -3.94 -4.15 -8.71
C HIS A 11 -4.21 -5.64 -8.59
N GLY A 12 -4.66 -6.06 -7.41
CA GLY A 12 -4.98 -7.44 -7.08
C GLY A 12 -6.01 -8.09 -8.00
N LEU A 13 -6.09 -9.41 -7.94
CA LEU A 13 -6.89 -10.25 -8.85
C LEU A 13 -8.36 -9.87 -8.95
N SER A 14 -8.91 -9.27 -7.90
CA SER A 14 -10.35 -8.95 -7.79
C SER A 14 -10.71 -7.58 -8.34
N HIS A 15 -9.77 -6.73 -8.72
CA HIS A 15 -10.09 -5.42 -9.26
C HIS A 15 -10.73 -5.54 -10.64
N TYR A 16 -11.96 -4.99 -10.81
CA TYR A 16 -12.81 -5.25 -11.97
C TYR A 16 -12.17 -4.86 -13.31
N MET A 17 -11.53 -3.69 -13.36
CA MET A 17 -10.97 -3.11 -14.60
C MET A 17 -9.45 -3.28 -14.73
N PHE A 18 -8.71 -3.20 -13.62
CA PHE A 18 -7.26 -3.08 -13.61
C PHE A 18 -6.56 -4.25 -12.91
N GLY A 19 -7.31 -5.27 -12.45
CA GLY A 19 -6.73 -6.41 -11.76
C GLY A 19 -5.82 -7.24 -12.66
N ILE A 20 -4.69 -7.65 -12.09
CA ILE A 20 -3.79 -8.56 -12.78
C ILE A 20 -4.50 -9.88 -13.12
N LYS A 21 -4.24 -10.41 -14.31
CA LYS A 21 -4.77 -11.71 -14.70
C LYS A 21 -3.77 -12.81 -14.36
N ARG A 22 -4.25 -13.93 -13.79
CA ARG A 22 -3.39 -15.10 -13.48
C ARG A 22 -2.56 -15.56 -14.67
N SER A 23 -3.16 -15.58 -15.86
CA SER A 23 -2.46 -15.96 -17.11
C SER A 23 -1.27 -15.04 -17.46
N ASN A 24 -1.24 -13.82 -16.94
CA ASN A 24 -0.20 -12.85 -17.22
C ASN A 24 0.97 -12.93 -16.23
N LEU A 25 0.78 -13.56 -15.06
CA LEU A 25 1.82 -13.64 -14.03
C LEU A 25 3.14 -14.26 -14.51
N PRO A 26 3.14 -15.44 -15.17
CA PRO A 26 4.40 -16.01 -15.66
C PRO A 26 5.10 -15.12 -16.69
N VAL A 27 4.31 -14.46 -17.56
CA VAL A 27 4.86 -13.56 -18.60
C VAL A 27 5.47 -12.33 -17.98
N LEU A 28 4.79 -11.73 -16.98
CA LEU A 28 5.27 -10.56 -16.27
C LEU A 28 6.54 -10.91 -15.48
N ARG A 29 6.55 -12.05 -14.77
CA ARG A 29 7.73 -12.54 -14.05
C ARG A 29 8.94 -12.68 -14.99
N ALA A 30 8.78 -13.37 -16.10
CA ALA A 30 9.85 -13.55 -17.08
C ALA A 30 10.37 -12.21 -17.65
N ARG A 31 9.49 -11.22 -17.85
CA ARG A 31 9.90 -9.88 -18.31
C ARG A 31 10.68 -9.13 -17.25
N ILE A 32 10.26 -9.20 -15.98
CA ILE A 32 10.96 -8.55 -14.86
C ILE A 32 12.32 -9.20 -14.65
N ASP A 33 12.42 -10.54 -14.73
CA ASP A 33 13.67 -11.26 -14.61
C ASP A 33 14.66 -10.83 -15.71
N LYS A 34 14.19 -10.72 -16.95
CA LYS A 34 15.00 -10.22 -18.07
C LYS A 34 15.46 -8.77 -17.85
N LEU A 35 14.59 -7.88 -17.36
CA LEU A 35 14.97 -6.51 -17.01
C LEU A 35 16.02 -6.50 -15.90
N ASN A 36 15.88 -7.35 -14.88
CA ASN A 36 16.87 -7.46 -13.82
C ASN A 36 18.22 -7.96 -14.33
N GLU A 37 18.26 -8.93 -15.26
CA GLU A 37 19.50 -9.34 -15.93
C GLU A 37 20.17 -8.17 -16.66
N GLU A 38 19.39 -7.33 -17.35
CA GLU A 38 19.91 -6.19 -18.12
C GLU A 38 20.40 -5.03 -17.23
N TYR A 39 19.69 -4.75 -16.12
CA TYR A 39 19.91 -3.56 -15.30
C TYR A 39 20.63 -3.81 -13.97
N ASN A 40 20.89 -5.07 -13.60
CA ASN A 40 21.55 -5.42 -12.34
C ASN A 40 22.94 -4.78 -12.21
N GLU A 41 23.72 -4.75 -13.30
CA GLU A 41 25.03 -4.11 -13.32
C GLU A 41 24.97 -2.58 -13.09
N LYS A 42 23.80 -1.97 -13.35
CA LYS A 42 23.54 -0.55 -13.09
C LYS A 42 23.04 -0.29 -11.66
N GLY A 43 22.92 -1.34 -10.83
CA GLY A 43 22.48 -1.27 -9.44
C GLY A 43 20.98 -0.99 -9.28
N LEU A 44 20.14 -1.30 -10.30
CA LEU A 44 18.69 -1.20 -10.23
C LEU A 44 18.10 -2.60 -10.13
N LYS A 45 17.29 -2.85 -9.09
CA LYS A 45 16.49 -4.05 -8.93
C LYS A 45 15.02 -3.73 -9.14
N ILE A 46 14.35 -4.49 -9.99
CA ILE A 46 12.92 -4.38 -10.25
C ILE A 46 12.22 -5.55 -9.55
N LEU A 47 11.28 -5.23 -8.65
CA LEU A 47 10.48 -6.20 -7.93
C LEU A 47 9.15 -6.41 -8.64
N MET A 48 8.71 -7.66 -8.70
CA MET A 48 7.34 -7.98 -9.09
C MET A 48 6.46 -7.98 -7.86
N GLY A 49 5.41 -7.18 -7.86
CA GLY A 49 4.49 -7.11 -6.76
C GLY A 49 3.02 -7.10 -7.18
N VAL A 50 2.18 -7.05 -6.19
CA VAL A 50 0.73 -6.86 -6.33
C VAL A 50 0.25 -5.87 -5.28
N GLU A 51 -0.69 -5.03 -5.65
CA GLU A 51 -1.44 -4.20 -4.73
C GLU A 51 -2.78 -4.87 -4.41
N ALA A 52 -2.76 -5.72 -3.38
CA ALA A 52 -3.93 -6.47 -2.92
C ALA A 52 -5.00 -5.55 -2.33
N ASN A 53 -6.25 -5.93 -2.46
CA ASN A 53 -7.39 -5.14 -2.02
C ASN A 53 -7.95 -5.68 -0.71
N LEU A 54 -8.18 -4.79 0.26
CA LEU A 54 -8.96 -5.09 1.46
C LEU A 54 -10.43 -5.26 1.08
N LEU A 55 -11.02 -6.42 1.38
CA LEU A 55 -12.35 -6.80 0.90
C LEU A 55 -13.46 -6.60 1.92
N ASP A 56 -13.17 -6.75 3.21
CA ASP A 56 -14.17 -6.72 4.28
C ASP A 56 -13.60 -6.29 5.63
N PHE A 57 -14.49 -6.14 6.63
CA PHE A 57 -14.12 -5.83 8.01
C PHE A 57 -13.43 -6.99 8.78
N ASN A 58 -13.33 -8.17 8.19
CA ASN A 58 -12.61 -9.31 8.78
C ASN A 58 -11.14 -9.34 8.35
N GLY A 59 -10.70 -8.38 7.55
CA GLY A 59 -9.33 -8.30 7.03
C GLY A 59 -9.06 -9.32 5.93
N THR A 60 -10.10 -9.70 5.16
CA THR A 60 -9.91 -10.54 3.97
C THR A 60 -9.30 -9.69 2.86
N VAL A 61 -8.33 -10.23 2.14
CA VAL A 61 -7.70 -9.61 0.97
C VAL A 61 -7.80 -10.53 -0.25
N ASP A 62 -7.68 -9.96 -1.44
CA ASP A 62 -7.71 -10.71 -2.71
C ASP A 62 -6.34 -11.27 -3.09
N LEU A 63 -5.69 -11.91 -2.14
CA LEU A 63 -4.38 -12.53 -2.28
C LEU A 63 -4.52 -14.04 -2.14
N ASP A 64 -4.28 -14.77 -3.22
CA ASP A 64 -4.34 -16.21 -3.24
C ASP A 64 -2.93 -16.84 -3.15
N ALA A 65 -2.83 -17.99 -2.50
CA ALA A 65 -1.54 -18.63 -2.24
C ALA A 65 -0.79 -19.02 -3.53
N ASP A 66 -1.52 -19.34 -4.59
CA ASP A 66 -0.95 -19.81 -5.88
C ASP A 66 -0.24 -18.70 -6.68
N ILE A 67 -0.47 -17.43 -6.34
CA ILE A 67 0.25 -16.32 -7.00
C ILE A 67 1.52 -15.90 -6.26
N MET A 68 1.69 -16.35 -5.01
CA MET A 68 2.80 -15.91 -4.15
C MET A 68 4.17 -16.27 -4.72
N ASP A 69 4.29 -17.39 -5.42
CA ASP A 69 5.56 -17.82 -6.03
C ASP A 69 6.06 -16.87 -7.14
N TYR A 70 5.20 -16.00 -7.65
CA TYR A 70 5.57 -14.99 -8.65
C TYR A 70 5.99 -13.65 -8.03
N LEU A 71 5.69 -13.42 -6.75
CA LEU A 71 5.77 -12.10 -6.14
C LEU A 71 7.02 -11.94 -5.27
N ASP A 72 7.70 -10.82 -5.43
CA ASP A 72 8.78 -10.37 -4.55
C ASP A 72 8.25 -9.49 -3.40
N ILE A 73 7.09 -8.83 -3.62
CA ILE A 73 6.51 -7.87 -2.66
C ILE A 73 4.99 -7.82 -2.77
N VAL A 74 4.32 -7.67 -1.64
CA VAL A 74 2.86 -7.50 -1.54
C VAL A 74 2.54 -6.18 -0.88
N LEU A 75 1.82 -5.32 -1.59
CA LEU A 75 1.20 -4.12 -1.06
C LEU A 75 -0.27 -4.40 -0.77
N MET A 76 -0.87 -3.67 0.16
CA MET A 76 -2.31 -3.75 0.42
C MET A 76 -2.91 -2.37 0.64
N GLY A 77 -4.01 -2.10 -0.05
CA GLY A 77 -4.82 -0.90 0.11
C GLY A 77 -6.31 -1.17 0.05
N PHE A 78 -7.11 -0.11 0.05
CA PHE A 78 -8.53 -0.18 -0.20
C PHE A 78 -8.88 0.53 -1.51
N HIS A 79 -9.58 -0.18 -2.40
CA HIS A 79 -10.04 0.34 -3.68
C HIS A 79 -11.54 0.06 -3.88
N TYR A 80 -12.17 0.89 -4.70
CA TYR A 80 -13.52 0.62 -5.20
C TYR A 80 -13.47 -0.29 -6.45
N GLY A 81 -14.61 -0.86 -6.82
CA GLY A 81 -14.71 -1.67 -8.05
C GLY A 81 -14.08 -3.05 -7.94
N ILE A 82 -14.17 -3.67 -6.78
CA ILE A 82 -13.62 -4.97 -6.48
C ILE A 82 -14.70 -6.05 -6.60
N LYS A 83 -14.39 -7.17 -7.26
CA LYS A 83 -15.20 -8.38 -7.24
C LYS A 83 -14.94 -9.16 -5.96
N THR A 84 -16.00 -9.54 -5.27
CA THR A 84 -15.92 -10.39 -4.09
C THR A 84 -17.12 -11.31 -3.99
N ASN A 85 -16.92 -12.48 -3.43
CA ASN A 85 -18.00 -13.43 -3.13
C ASN A 85 -18.90 -12.93 -1.99
N ASN A 86 -18.42 -11.97 -1.20
CA ASN A 86 -19.16 -11.35 -0.11
C ASN A 86 -19.46 -9.86 -0.40
N PHE A 87 -20.28 -9.65 -1.42
CA PHE A 87 -20.67 -8.30 -1.87
C PHE A 87 -21.27 -7.43 -0.77
N ILE A 88 -22.03 -8.02 0.16
CA ILE A 88 -22.66 -7.28 1.27
C ILE A 88 -21.60 -6.71 2.22
N GLU A 89 -20.58 -7.48 2.59
CA GLU A 89 -19.52 -7.01 3.50
C GLU A 89 -18.64 -5.96 2.80
N GLN A 90 -18.34 -6.14 1.53
CA GLN A 90 -17.63 -5.12 0.76
C GLN A 90 -18.44 -3.82 0.64
N MET A 91 -19.74 -3.90 0.38
CA MET A 91 -20.60 -2.71 0.39
C MET A 91 -20.59 -2.01 1.75
N LYS A 92 -20.64 -2.77 2.85
CA LYS A 92 -20.53 -2.18 4.20
C LYS A 92 -19.19 -1.48 4.38
N LEU A 93 -18.07 -2.10 4.00
CA LEU A 93 -16.74 -1.50 4.07
C LEU A 93 -16.62 -0.23 3.22
N SER A 94 -17.27 -0.20 2.06
CA SER A 94 -17.25 0.95 1.15
C SER A 94 -18.17 2.09 1.59
N LEU A 95 -19.36 1.78 2.08
CA LEU A 95 -20.43 2.77 2.34
C LEU A 95 -20.41 3.30 3.78
N LEU A 96 -20.21 2.42 4.80
CA LEU A 96 -20.26 2.87 6.19
C LEU A 96 -19.28 4.00 6.52
N PRO A 97 -18.03 3.98 6.06
CA PRO A 97 -17.12 5.10 6.27
C PRO A 97 -17.67 6.42 5.69
N GLN A 98 -18.31 6.38 4.51
CA GLN A 98 -18.81 7.58 3.83
C GLN A 98 -20.06 8.15 4.52
N ILE A 99 -21.05 7.30 4.81
CA ILE A 99 -22.31 7.75 5.43
C ILE A 99 -22.14 8.13 6.91
N SER A 100 -21.10 7.65 7.59
CA SER A 100 -20.81 8.01 8.98
C SER A 100 -20.19 9.40 9.14
N LYS A 101 -19.54 9.95 8.11
CA LYS A 101 -18.80 11.24 8.16
C LYS A 101 -19.55 12.39 8.83
N PRO A 102 -20.88 12.61 8.60
CA PRO A 102 -21.59 13.69 9.27
C PRO A 102 -21.78 13.46 10.78
N PHE A 103 -21.57 12.26 11.28
CA PHE A 103 -21.84 11.88 12.67
C PHE A 103 -20.55 11.52 13.40
N LYS A 104 -19.87 12.50 14.00
CA LYS A 104 -18.51 12.38 14.54
C LYS A 104 -18.28 11.10 15.36
N LYS A 105 -19.09 10.84 16.41
CA LYS A 105 -18.91 9.66 17.26
C LYS A 105 -19.11 8.33 16.52
N TRP A 106 -19.98 8.31 15.53
CA TRP A 106 -20.18 7.12 14.71
C TRP A 106 -19.04 6.94 13.74
N HIS A 107 -18.58 8.04 13.10
CA HIS A 107 -17.43 8.01 12.20
C HIS A 107 -16.16 7.52 12.89
N GLU A 108 -15.87 8.01 14.12
CA GLU A 108 -14.76 7.51 14.94
C GLU A 108 -14.84 5.99 15.14
N LYS A 109 -16.02 5.44 15.47
CA LYS A 109 -16.22 3.98 15.62
C LYS A 109 -16.00 3.21 14.33
N ILE A 110 -16.44 3.77 13.19
CA ILE A 110 -16.22 3.13 11.88
C ILE A 110 -14.75 3.19 11.49
N THR A 111 -14.06 4.31 11.73
CA THR A 111 -12.62 4.45 11.51
C THR A 111 -11.82 3.43 12.32
N GLU A 112 -12.16 3.23 13.60
CA GLU A 112 -11.52 2.18 14.41
C GLU A 112 -11.78 0.78 13.83
N ARG A 113 -12.99 0.50 13.39
CA ARG A 113 -13.35 -0.79 12.78
C ARG A 113 -12.64 -1.01 11.44
N VAL A 114 -12.47 0.03 10.62
CA VAL A 114 -11.66 -0.01 9.41
C VAL A 114 -10.20 -0.30 9.76
N THR A 115 -9.66 0.39 10.77
CA THR A 115 -8.30 0.15 11.24
C THR A 115 -8.10 -1.30 11.72
N ASP A 116 -9.07 -1.86 12.45
CA ASP A 116 -9.06 -3.27 12.85
C ASP A 116 -9.02 -4.23 11.64
N SER A 117 -9.68 -3.87 10.54
CA SER A 117 -9.63 -4.71 9.33
C SER A 117 -8.26 -4.72 8.67
N TYR A 118 -7.55 -3.58 8.65
CA TYR A 118 -6.16 -3.53 8.20
C TYR A 118 -5.25 -4.36 9.10
N ILE A 119 -5.38 -4.23 10.42
CA ILE A 119 -4.59 -5.00 11.39
C ILE A 119 -4.79 -6.51 11.21
N LYS A 120 -6.05 -6.95 11.11
CA LYS A 120 -6.36 -8.37 10.84
C LYS A 120 -5.78 -8.86 9.51
N ALA A 121 -5.72 -8.00 8.49
CA ALA A 121 -5.13 -8.37 7.21
C ALA A 121 -3.63 -8.60 7.33
N ILE A 122 -2.88 -7.69 7.99
CA ILE A 122 -1.43 -7.86 8.18
C ILE A 122 -1.07 -9.03 9.11
N GLU A 123 -1.98 -9.43 10.00
CA GLU A 123 -1.83 -10.65 10.83
C GLU A 123 -2.00 -11.95 10.03
N LYS A 124 -2.81 -11.91 8.97
CA LYS A 124 -3.21 -13.12 8.22
C LYS A 124 -2.41 -13.34 6.94
N TYR A 125 -1.93 -12.27 6.31
CA TYR A 125 -1.34 -12.33 4.99
C TYR A 125 0.08 -11.73 4.99
N PRO A 126 0.97 -12.18 4.10
CA PRO A 126 2.36 -11.72 4.03
C PRO A 126 2.44 -10.34 3.34
N ILE A 127 1.80 -9.35 3.93
CA ILE A 127 1.79 -7.98 3.44
C ILE A 127 3.09 -7.29 3.85
N ASN A 128 3.75 -6.62 2.91
CA ASN A 128 4.98 -5.88 3.16
C ASN A 128 4.73 -4.38 3.38
N ILE A 129 3.76 -3.81 2.65
CA ILE A 129 3.51 -2.36 2.69
C ILE A 129 1.99 -2.11 2.67
N ILE A 130 1.52 -1.22 3.55
CA ILE A 130 0.19 -0.63 3.41
C ILE A 130 0.30 0.58 2.50
N THR A 131 -0.34 0.51 1.34
CA THR A 131 -0.35 1.58 0.33
C THR A 131 -1.38 2.67 0.69
N HIS A 132 -1.05 3.93 0.43
CA HIS A 132 -1.88 5.14 0.65
C HIS A 132 -2.94 5.02 1.78
N PRO A 133 -2.53 4.67 3.03
CA PRO A 133 -3.47 4.41 4.12
C PRO A 133 -4.38 5.62 4.38
N GLY A 134 -5.69 5.39 4.41
CA GLY A 134 -6.67 6.46 4.62
C GLY A 134 -7.16 7.18 3.35
N ASP A 135 -6.76 6.77 2.15
CA ASP A 135 -7.13 7.48 0.91
C ASP A 135 -8.64 7.47 0.62
N LYS A 136 -9.28 6.34 0.62
CA LYS A 136 -10.73 6.23 0.33
C LYS A 136 -11.57 6.06 1.60
N ILE A 137 -11.00 5.46 2.60
CA ILE A 137 -11.64 5.18 3.90
C ILE A 137 -10.67 5.56 5.03
N ASP A 138 -11.16 6.34 6.00
CA ASP A 138 -10.31 6.85 7.07
C ASP A 138 -9.82 5.73 8.00
N VAL A 139 -8.58 5.85 8.46
CA VAL A 139 -7.93 4.95 9.41
C VAL A 139 -7.37 5.73 10.61
N ASN A 140 -7.28 5.09 11.76
CA ASN A 140 -6.49 5.60 12.87
C ASN A 140 -5.02 5.32 12.58
N VAL A 141 -4.33 6.33 12.01
CA VAL A 141 -2.95 6.19 11.53
C VAL A 141 -1.97 5.80 12.64
N VAL A 142 -2.20 6.27 13.88
CA VAL A 142 -1.34 5.95 15.02
C VAL A 142 -1.47 4.48 15.42
N ARG A 143 -2.70 3.96 15.48
CA ARG A 143 -2.94 2.53 15.74
C ARG A 143 -2.38 1.65 14.64
N LEU A 144 -2.63 2.03 13.39
CA LEU A 144 -2.13 1.30 12.22
C LEU A 144 -0.60 1.27 12.20
N ALA A 145 0.07 2.42 12.43
CA ALA A 145 1.52 2.49 12.46
C ALA A 145 2.15 1.62 13.57
N LYS A 146 1.52 1.55 14.75
CA LYS A 146 1.97 0.65 15.82
C LYS A 146 1.86 -0.81 15.43
N ALA A 147 0.72 -1.21 14.86
CA ALA A 147 0.53 -2.58 14.40
C ALA A 147 1.48 -2.93 13.24
N CYS A 148 1.68 -2.02 12.29
CA CYS A 148 2.65 -2.20 11.21
C CYS A 148 4.06 -2.43 11.76
N LYS A 149 4.51 -1.62 12.74
CA LYS A 149 5.80 -1.82 13.41
C LYS A 149 5.90 -3.21 14.05
N GLU A 150 4.88 -3.63 14.78
CA GLU A 150 4.86 -4.92 15.48
C GLU A 150 4.95 -6.12 14.53
N HIS A 151 4.38 -5.99 13.33
CA HIS A 151 4.37 -7.05 12.31
C HIS A 151 5.44 -6.90 11.21
N GLY A 152 6.31 -5.89 11.29
CA GLY A 152 7.34 -5.64 10.28
C GLY A 152 6.78 -5.18 8.93
N VAL A 153 5.58 -4.57 8.93
CA VAL A 153 4.91 -4.00 7.77
C VAL A 153 5.23 -2.52 7.66
N ALA A 154 5.48 -2.01 6.47
CA ALA A 154 5.76 -0.60 6.25
C ALA A 154 4.49 0.19 5.87
N LEU A 155 4.57 1.53 5.99
CA LEU A 155 3.55 2.45 5.48
C LEU A 155 4.09 3.21 4.26
N GLU A 156 3.23 3.40 3.27
CA GLU A 156 3.58 4.17 2.07
C GLU A 156 3.24 5.65 2.23
N ILE A 157 4.20 6.52 1.89
CA ILE A 157 3.98 7.93 1.59
C ILE A 157 3.83 8.05 0.07
N ASN A 158 2.61 8.07 -0.42
CA ASN A 158 2.29 8.00 -1.83
C ASN A 158 2.31 9.39 -2.50
N SER A 159 2.99 9.57 -3.63
CA SER A 159 3.08 10.86 -4.33
C SER A 159 1.84 11.23 -5.15
N SER A 160 0.99 10.27 -5.49
CA SER A 160 -0.25 10.48 -6.26
C SER A 160 -1.46 10.73 -5.35
N HIS A 161 -1.40 10.27 -4.11
CA HIS A 161 -2.43 10.43 -3.09
C HIS A 161 -1.99 11.39 -1.97
N LYS A 162 -2.96 12.03 -1.30
CA LYS A 162 -2.68 13.00 -0.23
C LYS A 162 -2.42 12.36 1.14
N ASN A 163 -2.72 11.11 1.31
CA ASN A 163 -2.49 10.31 2.51
C ASN A 163 -1.11 9.62 2.41
N LEU A 164 -0.40 9.39 3.38
CA LEU A 164 -0.25 10.02 4.68
C LEU A 164 -0.01 11.55 4.56
N SER A 165 -0.86 12.34 5.17
CA SER A 165 -0.69 13.80 5.20
C SER A 165 0.50 14.22 6.09
N VAL A 166 0.89 15.49 6.01
CA VAL A 166 1.93 16.03 6.93
C VAL A 166 1.50 15.86 8.38
N GLU A 167 0.22 16.12 8.69
CA GLU A 167 -0.35 15.96 10.02
C GLU A 167 -0.32 14.50 10.49
N ASP A 168 -0.57 13.55 9.60
CA ASP A 168 -0.51 12.13 9.94
C ASP A 168 0.93 11.68 10.18
N LEU A 169 1.86 12.12 9.35
CA LEU A 169 3.30 11.86 9.54
C LEU A 169 3.81 12.42 10.86
N ILE A 170 3.37 13.64 11.25
CA ILE A 170 3.71 14.22 12.56
C ILE A 170 3.19 13.35 13.71
N LYS A 171 1.96 12.81 13.61
CA LYS A 171 1.40 11.91 14.66
C LYS A 171 2.19 10.63 14.84
N ILE A 172 2.84 10.13 13.77
CA ILE A 172 3.58 8.85 13.80
C ILE A 172 5.09 9.02 13.78
N LYS A 173 5.61 10.23 13.83
CA LYS A 173 7.06 10.48 13.71
C LYS A 173 7.90 9.78 14.78
N ASP A 174 7.34 9.62 15.99
CA ASP A 174 8.03 8.97 17.11
C ASP A 174 7.75 7.44 17.19
N ILE A 175 6.95 6.90 16.25
CA ILE A 175 6.73 5.46 16.10
C ILE A 175 7.75 4.95 15.10
N ASP A 176 8.59 4.01 15.51
CA ASP A 176 9.62 3.41 14.67
C ASP A 176 9.01 2.37 13.70
N VAL A 177 8.15 2.84 12.80
CA VAL A 177 7.59 2.10 11.68
C VAL A 177 8.36 2.44 10.42
N ASP A 178 8.65 1.44 9.60
CA ASP A 178 9.31 1.63 8.31
C ASP A 178 8.40 2.39 7.34
N LEU A 179 8.99 3.28 6.55
CA LEU A 179 8.30 4.07 5.54
C LEU A 179 8.87 3.77 4.16
N TYR A 180 8.01 3.82 3.15
CA TYR A 180 8.38 3.76 1.74
C TYR A 180 7.76 4.94 1.00
N VAL A 181 8.43 5.44 -0.03
CA VAL A 181 7.85 6.43 -0.94
C VAL A 181 7.44 5.74 -2.24
N GLY A 182 6.24 6.02 -2.71
CA GLY A 182 5.69 5.49 -3.95
C GLY A 182 5.28 6.60 -4.91
N SER A 183 5.50 6.41 -6.21
CA SER A 183 5.01 7.30 -7.26
C SER A 183 3.57 6.99 -7.65
N ASP A 184 3.14 5.75 -7.48
CA ASP A 184 1.85 5.23 -7.94
C ASP A 184 1.59 5.65 -9.40
N ALA A 185 2.56 5.28 -10.24
CA ALA A 185 2.66 5.76 -11.60
C ALA A 185 1.75 4.98 -12.55
N HIS A 186 0.72 5.62 -13.07
CA HIS A 186 -0.15 5.11 -14.13
C HIS A 186 0.29 5.55 -15.54
N LYS A 187 1.44 6.24 -15.63
CA LYS A 187 2.07 6.71 -16.88
C LYS A 187 3.57 6.66 -16.73
N LEU A 188 4.28 6.40 -17.83
CA LEU A 188 5.75 6.27 -17.84
C LEU A 188 6.47 7.50 -17.27
N GLU A 189 5.96 8.69 -17.55
CA GLU A 189 6.56 9.95 -17.11
C GLU A 189 6.48 10.16 -15.59
N ARG A 190 5.62 9.39 -14.92
CA ARG A 190 5.43 9.43 -13.47
C ARG A 190 6.25 8.39 -12.72
N VAL A 191 6.87 7.43 -13.42
CA VAL A 191 7.68 6.39 -12.78
C VAL A 191 8.84 7.03 -12.02
N GLY A 192 8.93 6.76 -10.71
CA GLY A 192 9.94 7.32 -9.82
C GLY A 192 9.73 8.78 -9.41
N ASP A 193 8.61 9.41 -9.77
CA ASP A 193 8.28 10.77 -9.31
C ASP A 193 7.73 10.76 -7.87
N VAL A 194 8.66 10.76 -6.92
CA VAL A 194 8.36 10.72 -5.48
C VAL A 194 8.51 12.09 -4.79
N LYS A 195 8.55 13.17 -5.56
CA LYS A 195 8.81 14.54 -5.04
C LYS A 195 7.81 14.96 -3.99
N GLU A 196 6.51 14.70 -4.22
CA GLU A 196 5.44 15.10 -3.30
C GLU A 196 5.48 14.29 -1.99
N ALA A 197 5.79 12.99 -2.06
CA ALA A 197 6.00 12.16 -0.88
C ALA A 197 7.18 12.68 -0.03
N LEU A 198 8.29 12.99 -0.67
CA LEU A 198 9.48 13.53 0.01
C LEU A 198 9.23 14.93 0.59
N ARG A 199 8.48 15.80 -0.11
CA ARG A 199 8.10 17.10 0.41
C ARG A 199 7.33 16.95 1.72
N ARG A 200 6.32 16.09 1.78
CA ARG A 200 5.54 15.82 3.00
C ARG A 200 6.38 15.23 4.11
N ALA A 201 7.25 14.26 3.80
CA ALA A 201 8.17 13.69 4.78
C ALA A 201 9.09 14.75 5.40
N ASN A 202 9.64 15.65 4.56
CA ASN A 202 10.49 16.74 5.02
C ASN A 202 9.72 17.74 5.88
N GLU A 203 8.52 18.16 5.48
CA GLU A 203 7.67 19.08 6.26
C GLU A 203 7.28 18.51 7.61
N ALA A 204 7.04 17.19 7.69
CA ALA A 204 6.78 16.48 8.93
C ALA A 204 8.04 16.18 9.75
N GLN A 205 9.22 16.54 9.26
CA GLN A 205 10.51 16.27 9.90
C GLN A 205 10.75 14.78 10.13
N ILE A 206 10.36 13.94 9.18
CA ILE A 206 10.66 12.50 9.19
C ILE A 206 12.14 12.32 8.88
N ASP A 207 12.84 11.53 9.72
CA ASP A 207 14.21 11.11 9.42
C ASP A 207 14.22 10.31 8.11
N ILE A 208 14.97 10.78 7.12
CA ILE A 208 15.06 10.15 5.80
C ILE A 208 15.56 8.69 5.88
N LYS A 209 16.31 8.33 6.93
CA LYS A 209 16.78 6.95 7.17
C LYS A 209 15.64 5.97 7.45
N ARG A 210 14.46 6.47 7.83
CA ARG A 210 13.25 5.65 7.99
C ARG A 210 12.57 5.33 6.67
N ILE A 211 12.92 6.04 5.59
CA ILE A 211 12.38 5.79 4.24
C ILE A 211 13.29 4.78 3.56
N LYS A 212 12.88 3.52 3.54
CA LYS A 212 13.72 2.37 3.21
C LYS A 212 14.15 2.27 1.75
N ASN A 213 13.40 2.87 0.84
CA ASN A 213 13.72 2.87 -0.60
C ASN A 213 14.40 4.17 -1.08
N ILE A 214 14.90 4.97 -0.16
CA ILE A 214 15.70 6.16 -0.47
C ILE A 214 17.13 5.93 0.01
N TYR A 215 18.09 6.11 -0.88
CA TYR A 215 19.50 6.01 -0.57
C TYR A 215 20.13 7.40 -0.59
N VAL A 216 20.70 7.81 0.53
CA VAL A 216 21.48 9.05 0.67
C VAL A 216 22.94 8.65 0.57
N GLU A 217 23.62 9.12 -0.46
CA GLU A 217 25.09 9.00 -0.59
C GLU A 217 25.79 9.88 0.43
#